data_c9f12691eb36c2bfc13a09e29d2dcdea
#
_entry.id   c9f12691eb36c2bfc13a09e29d2dcdea
#
_cell.length_a   1.000
_cell.length_b   1.000
_cell.length_c   1.000
_cell.angle_alpha   90.00
_cell.angle_beta   90.00
_cell.angle_gamma   90.00
#
_symmetry.space_group_name_H-M   'P 1'
#
loop_
_entity.id
_entity.type
_entity.pdbx_description
1 polymer ?
#
loop_
_entity_poly.entity_id
_entity_poly.type
_entity_poly.pdbx_seq_one_letter_code
_entity_poly.pdbx_strand_id
1 'polypeptide(L)'
;RSFLSSYAIQMAEAMKIPWEQFRWYAAFHNESHHPHIHMVCYSADPSKGFLTKTGIAQIKSGLAKHIFRQELTALYAQQTRSRDALVQNTCEVMAQLITQMQTGVLENSRIEHLVTVLAQRLRFLSGKKQYGYLKAPLKSLVDEIVDELARDIRVAKAYALWYEQREEVLRTYQEDLPARLPLSQQKEFKKIKNIVIQEALRLGELSQVFLPDEDTVAPEDLPELLCERNGQATEAPPAAAWSKRYKEARQFLYGSDGHPQDQGKALALFRTEALAGNDLAMYAL
;
A
#
# COMPACT_ATOMS: atom_id res chain seq x y z
N ARG A 1 -1.86 34.16 -8.72
CA ARG A 1 -0.57 34.41 -8.06
C ARG A 1 -0.41 33.56 -6.79
N SER A 2 -1.39 33.52 -5.87
CA SER A 2 -1.29 32.80 -4.59
C SER A 2 -0.98 31.31 -4.76
N PHE A 3 -1.59 30.67 -5.73
CA PHE A 3 -1.41 29.23 -6.00
C PHE A 3 0.06 28.87 -6.34
N LEU A 4 0.67 29.56 -7.33
CA LEU A 4 2.06 29.27 -7.70
C LEU A 4 3.04 29.60 -6.56
N SER A 5 2.78 30.67 -5.81
CA SER A 5 3.60 31.02 -4.65
C SER A 5 3.54 29.97 -3.54
N SER A 6 2.36 29.39 -3.29
CA SER A 6 2.21 28.32 -2.27
C SER A 6 2.90 27.01 -2.68
N TYR A 7 3.05 26.76 -3.98
CA TYR A 7 3.68 25.55 -4.49
C TYR A 7 5.18 25.73 -4.83
N ALA A 8 5.70 26.96 -4.80
CA ALA A 8 7.08 27.26 -5.19
C ALA A 8 8.15 26.54 -4.36
N ILE A 9 7.90 26.34 -3.06
CA ILE A 9 8.84 25.62 -2.17
C ILE A 9 8.98 24.16 -2.63
N GLN A 10 7.87 23.49 -2.91
CA GLN A 10 7.88 22.10 -3.39
C GLN A 10 8.55 21.94 -4.75
N MET A 11 8.42 22.95 -5.62
CA MET A 11 9.17 22.99 -6.89
C MET A 11 10.67 23.13 -6.67
N ALA A 12 11.09 24.00 -5.74
CA ALA A 12 12.49 24.16 -5.39
C ALA A 12 13.09 22.86 -4.88
N GLU A 13 12.40 22.15 -3.99
CA GLU A 13 12.81 20.84 -3.46
C GLU A 13 12.93 19.80 -4.57
N ALA A 14 11.93 19.69 -5.45
CA ALA A 14 11.94 18.75 -6.57
C ALA A 14 13.08 19.01 -7.57
N MET A 15 13.49 20.29 -7.72
CA MET A 15 14.59 20.75 -8.54
C MET A 15 15.95 20.71 -7.81
N LYS A 16 16.00 20.29 -6.53
CA LYS A 16 17.20 20.29 -5.70
C LYS A 16 17.85 21.68 -5.57
N ILE A 17 17.05 22.73 -5.51
CA ILE A 17 17.49 24.10 -5.36
C ILE A 17 17.17 24.55 -3.92
N PRO A 18 18.17 25.02 -3.11
CA PRO A 18 17.91 25.65 -1.84
C PRO A 18 16.94 26.83 -1.99
N TRP A 19 15.99 26.96 -1.07
CA TRP A 19 14.94 27.95 -1.17
C TRP A 19 15.47 29.40 -1.34
N GLU A 20 16.52 29.75 -0.65
CA GLU A 20 17.15 31.07 -0.70
C GLU A 20 17.71 31.40 -2.10
N GLN A 21 18.02 30.37 -2.88
CA GLN A 21 18.58 30.48 -4.23
C GLN A 21 17.55 30.25 -5.32
N PHE A 22 16.34 29.77 -4.97
CA PHE A 22 15.29 29.50 -5.94
C PHE A 22 14.72 30.81 -6.48
N ARG A 23 14.68 30.92 -7.79
CA ARG A 23 14.08 32.06 -8.51
C ARG A 23 13.09 31.53 -9.51
N TRP A 24 11.96 32.25 -9.64
CA TRP A 24 10.94 31.86 -10.60
C TRP A 24 10.19 33.08 -11.13
N TYR A 25 9.76 33.01 -12.39
CA TYR A 25 8.91 33.96 -13.07
C TYR A 25 7.78 33.21 -13.75
N ALA A 26 6.59 33.79 -13.78
CA ALA A 26 5.45 33.20 -14.45
C ALA A 26 4.69 34.27 -15.23
N ALA A 27 4.32 33.96 -16.47
CA ALA A 27 3.47 34.77 -17.34
C ALA A 27 2.19 34.00 -17.63
N PHE A 28 1.05 34.62 -17.40
CA PHE A 28 -0.26 34.06 -17.75
C PHE A 28 -0.62 34.49 -19.18
N HIS A 29 -0.91 33.54 -20.02
CA HIS A 29 -1.37 33.71 -21.38
C HIS A 29 -2.86 33.33 -21.43
N ASN A 30 -3.67 34.31 -21.80
CA ASN A 30 -5.11 34.16 -21.97
C ASN A 30 -5.45 34.13 -23.46
N GLU A 31 -4.97 33.11 -24.16
CA GLU A 31 -5.38 32.88 -25.54
C GLU A 31 -6.71 32.08 -25.55
N SER A 32 -7.65 32.56 -26.35
CA SER A 32 -9.11 32.35 -26.32
C SER A 32 -9.65 30.95 -26.03
N HIS A 33 -8.88 29.89 -26.23
CA HIS A 33 -9.32 28.49 -25.99
C HIS A 33 -8.42 27.68 -25.06
N HIS A 34 -7.23 28.19 -24.71
CA HIS A 34 -6.25 27.49 -23.90
C HIS A 34 -5.53 28.42 -22.92
N PRO A 35 -6.20 28.90 -21.86
CA PRO A 35 -5.51 29.71 -20.85
C PRO A 35 -4.41 28.85 -20.19
N HIS A 36 -3.15 29.35 -20.23
CA HIS A 36 -2.01 28.62 -19.70
C HIS A 36 -0.97 29.54 -19.07
N ILE A 37 -0.05 28.98 -18.30
CA ILE A 37 0.99 29.71 -17.61
C ILE A 37 2.35 29.19 -18.08
N HIS A 38 3.19 30.05 -18.62
CA HIS A 38 4.61 29.81 -18.80
C HIS A 38 5.34 30.12 -17.50
N MET A 39 6.13 29.19 -17.02
CA MET A 39 6.89 29.34 -15.79
C MET A 39 8.36 28.99 -16.03
N VAL A 40 9.27 29.89 -15.64
CA VAL A 40 10.71 29.67 -15.66
C VAL A 40 11.19 29.60 -14.22
N CYS A 41 11.88 28.50 -13.88
CA CYS A 41 12.46 28.26 -12.56
C CYS A 41 13.96 27.99 -12.71
N TYR A 42 14.77 28.62 -11.85
CA TYR A 42 16.22 28.43 -11.87
C TYR A 42 16.84 28.71 -10.51
N SER A 43 18.10 28.30 -10.35
CA SER A 43 18.90 28.63 -9.17
C SER A 43 19.74 29.89 -9.41
N ALA A 44 19.82 30.78 -8.41
CA ALA A 44 20.74 31.91 -8.43
C ALA A 44 22.22 31.46 -8.37
N ASP A 45 22.48 30.27 -7.84
CA ASP A 45 23.80 29.61 -7.88
C ASP A 45 23.81 28.59 -9.02
N PRO A 46 24.62 28.79 -10.08
CA PRO A 46 24.67 27.87 -11.23
C PRO A 46 25.15 26.46 -10.88
N SER A 47 25.82 26.27 -9.75
CA SER A 47 26.28 24.96 -9.29
C SER A 47 25.19 24.12 -8.62
N LYS A 48 24.04 24.72 -8.32
CA LYS A 48 22.93 24.11 -7.62
C LYS A 48 21.74 23.90 -8.54
N GLY A 49 21.03 22.81 -8.24
CA GLY A 49 19.78 22.48 -8.92
C GLY A 49 19.97 21.65 -10.18
N PHE A 50 19.24 20.55 -10.21
CA PHE A 50 19.04 19.76 -11.41
C PHE A 50 17.69 19.04 -11.32
N LEU A 51 17.02 18.92 -12.45
CA LEU A 51 15.71 18.30 -12.53
C LEU A 51 15.82 16.87 -13.03
N THR A 52 15.46 15.94 -12.14
CA THR A 52 15.41 14.50 -12.45
C THR A 52 14.02 14.11 -13.00
N LYS A 53 13.94 12.91 -13.62
CA LYS A 53 12.64 12.32 -13.98
C LYS A 53 11.68 12.22 -12.78
N THR A 54 12.21 11.84 -11.61
CA THR A 54 11.46 11.80 -10.36
C THR A 54 10.98 13.18 -9.92
N GLY A 55 11.85 14.21 -10.01
CA GLY A 55 11.49 15.59 -9.72
C GLY A 55 10.36 16.12 -10.64
N ILE A 56 10.42 15.80 -11.93
CA ILE A 56 9.33 16.13 -12.88
C ILE A 56 8.03 15.47 -12.45
N ALA A 57 8.05 14.19 -12.11
CA ALA A 57 6.87 13.46 -11.65
C ALA A 57 6.29 14.05 -10.33
N GLN A 58 7.16 14.45 -9.40
CA GLN A 58 6.78 15.12 -8.16
C GLN A 58 6.09 16.47 -8.44
N ILE A 59 6.64 17.29 -9.32
CA ILE A 59 6.04 18.59 -9.71
C ILE A 59 4.68 18.38 -10.35
N LYS A 60 4.58 17.50 -11.37
CA LYS A 60 3.32 17.18 -12.05
C LYS A 60 2.25 16.71 -11.08
N SER A 61 2.57 15.71 -10.26
CA SER A 61 1.67 15.12 -9.27
C SER A 61 1.21 16.15 -8.21
N GLY A 62 2.12 16.97 -7.71
CA GLY A 62 1.80 17.99 -6.72
C GLY A 62 0.92 19.11 -7.28
N LEU A 63 1.21 19.59 -8.51
CA LEU A 63 0.35 20.57 -9.19
C LEU A 63 -1.05 20.00 -9.45
N ALA A 64 -1.16 18.76 -9.94
CA ALA A 64 -2.44 18.10 -10.17
C ALA A 64 -3.25 18.00 -8.87
N LYS A 65 -2.64 17.58 -7.76
CA LYS A 65 -3.30 17.51 -6.45
C LYS A 65 -3.82 18.87 -5.96
N HIS A 66 -3.10 19.94 -6.25
CA HIS A 66 -3.52 21.28 -5.85
C HIS A 66 -4.64 21.84 -6.73
N ILE A 67 -4.54 21.65 -8.05
CA ILE A 67 -5.50 22.17 -9.02
C ILE A 67 -6.83 21.40 -8.92
N PHE A 68 -6.77 20.08 -8.86
CA PHE A 68 -7.93 19.18 -8.88
C PHE A 68 -8.29 18.63 -7.47
N ARG A 69 -8.05 19.44 -6.44
CA ARG A 69 -8.20 18.99 -5.05
C ARG A 69 -9.60 18.43 -4.74
N GLN A 70 -10.64 19.08 -5.23
CA GLN A 70 -12.02 18.65 -4.96
C GLN A 70 -12.35 17.37 -5.71
N GLU A 71 -12.04 17.31 -6.99
CA GLU A 71 -12.26 16.16 -7.86
C GLU A 71 -11.44 14.94 -7.37
N LEU A 72 -10.17 15.15 -7.06
CA LEU A 72 -9.31 14.08 -6.52
C LEU A 72 -9.79 13.59 -5.15
N THR A 73 -10.32 14.48 -4.30
CA THR A 73 -10.89 14.06 -3.01
C THR A 73 -12.08 13.13 -3.21
N ALA A 74 -12.97 13.44 -4.16
CA ALA A 74 -14.09 12.58 -4.51
C ALA A 74 -13.63 11.22 -5.08
N LEU A 75 -12.65 11.23 -5.99
CA LEU A 75 -12.06 10.01 -6.56
C LEU A 75 -11.38 9.14 -5.50
N TYR A 76 -10.61 9.74 -4.59
CA TYR A 76 -9.99 8.98 -3.49
C TYR A 76 -11.02 8.38 -2.53
N ALA A 77 -12.10 9.10 -2.24
CA ALA A 77 -13.19 8.58 -1.43
C ALA A 77 -13.89 7.39 -2.13
N GLN A 78 -14.08 7.48 -3.45
CA GLN A 78 -14.65 6.40 -4.25
C GLN A 78 -13.69 5.20 -4.32
N GLN A 79 -12.41 5.42 -4.56
CA GLN A 79 -11.39 4.38 -4.56
C GLN A 79 -11.29 3.66 -3.20
N THR A 80 -11.44 4.41 -2.10
CA THR A 80 -11.48 3.83 -0.76
C THR A 80 -12.69 2.90 -0.60
N ARG A 81 -13.88 3.33 -1.02
CA ARG A 81 -15.09 2.49 -0.99
C ARG A 81 -14.93 1.23 -1.84
N SER A 82 -14.38 1.35 -3.04
CA SER A 82 -14.13 0.20 -3.93
C SER A 82 -13.10 -0.77 -3.34
N ARG A 83 -12.06 -0.25 -2.69
CA ARG A 83 -11.09 -1.07 -1.95
C ARG A 83 -11.75 -1.85 -0.83
N ASP A 84 -12.59 -1.19 -0.04
CA ASP A 84 -13.27 -1.82 1.08
C ASP A 84 -14.30 -2.85 0.61
N ALA A 85 -15.02 -2.57 -0.47
CA ALA A 85 -15.92 -3.53 -1.13
C ALA A 85 -15.16 -4.74 -1.68
N LEU A 86 -13.98 -4.55 -2.28
CA LEU A 86 -13.14 -5.65 -2.75
C LEU A 86 -12.70 -6.54 -1.59
N VAL A 87 -12.26 -5.96 -0.48
CA VAL A 87 -11.88 -6.71 0.73
C VAL A 87 -13.07 -7.50 1.26
N GLN A 88 -14.27 -6.90 1.33
CA GLN A 88 -15.49 -7.55 1.78
C GLN A 88 -15.88 -8.73 0.87
N ASN A 89 -15.93 -8.51 -0.44
CA ASN A 89 -16.24 -9.57 -1.41
C ASN A 89 -15.26 -10.75 -1.29
N THR A 90 -13.96 -10.45 -1.10
CA THR A 90 -12.96 -11.50 -0.96
C THR A 90 -13.13 -12.28 0.36
N CYS A 91 -13.52 -11.60 1.45
CA CYS A 91 -13.88 -12.26 2.71
C CYS A 91 -15.04 -13.23 2.51
N GLU A 92 -16.11 -12.79 1.83
CA GLU A 92 -17.30 -13.61 1.59
C GLU A 92 -17.00 -14.81 0.70
N VAL A 93 -16.22 -14.61 -0.37
CA VAL A 93 -15.77 -15.69 -1.26
C VAL A 93 -14.94 -16.71 -0.48
N MET A 94 -14.00 -16.25 0.33
CA MET A 94 -13.15 -17.14 1.12
C MET A 94 -13.97 -17.91 2.17
N ALA A 95 -14.90 -17.27 2.88
CA ALA A 95 -15.77 -17.92 3.85
C ALA A 95 -16.69 -18.98 3.20
N GLN A 96 -17.25 -18.69 2.03
CA GLN A 96 -18.03 -19.64 1.25
C GLN A 96 -17.19 -20.84 0.83
N LEU A 97 -15.98 -20.60 0.36
CA LEU A 97 -15.03 -21.65 -0.02
C LEU A 97 -14.71 -22.58 1.15
N ILE A 98 -14.41 -22.03 2.33
CA ILE A 98 -14.17 -22.85 3.54
C ILE A 98 -15.41 -23.69 3.89
N THR A 99 -16.60 -23.11 3.82
CA THR A 99 -17.85 -23.85 4.06
C THR A 99 -18.05 -24.98 3.06
N GLN A 100 -17.78 -24.75 1.77
CA GLN A 100 -17.87 -25.77 0.73
C GLN A 100 -16.83 -26.89 0.95
N MET A 101 -15.61 -26.57 1.36
CA MET A 101 -14.58 -27.54 1.72
C MET A 101 -15.05 -28.46 2.86
N GLN A 102 -15.76 -27.90 3.85
CA GLN A 102 -16.30 -28.67 4.98
C GLN A 102 -17.48 -29.58 4.60
N THR A 103 -18.28 -29.18 3.62
CA THR A 103 -19.44 -29.92 3.15
C THR A 103 -19.13 -30.89 2.01
N GLY A 104 -17.89 -30.92 1.52
CA GLY A 104 -17.45 -31.80 0.44
C GLY A 104 -17.99 -31.44 -0.94
N VAL A 105 -18.54 -30.24 -1.13
CA VAL A 105 -19.11 -29.74 -2.40
C VAL A 105 -18.18 -28.67 -2.96
N LEU A 106 -17.08 -29.06 -3.58
CA LEU A 106 -16.14 -28.11 -4.16
C LEU A 106 -15.93 -28.32 -5.65
N GLU A 107 -16.07 -27.24 -6.43
CA GLU A 107 -15.85 -27.24 -7.89
C GLU A 107 -14.37 -26.92 -8.26
N ASN A 108 -13.59 -26.32 -7.35
CA ASN A 108 -12.20 -25.89 -7.62
C ASN A 108 -11.19 -26.63 -6.74
N SER A 109 -10.72 -27.77 -7.22
CA SER A 109 -9.73 -28.60 -6.54
C SER A 109 -8.37 -27.91 -6.28
N ARG A 110 -8.01 -26.90 -7.09
CA ARG A 110 -6.73 -26.19 -6.96
C ARG A 110 -6.70 -25.32 -5.72
N ILE A 111 -7.73 -24.48 -5.52
CA ILE A 111 -7.76 -23.58 -4.38
C ILE A 111 -7.92 -24.36 -3.06
N GLU A 112 -8.68 -25.45 -3.09
CA GLU A 112 -8.80 -26.38 -1.97
C GLU A 112 -7.44 -26.93 -1.56
N HIS A 113 -6.69 -27.46 -2.51
CA HIS A 113 -5.35 -27.97 -2.27
C HIS A 113 -4.42 -26.91 -1.67
N LEU A 114 -4.38 -25.72 -2.27
CA LEU A 114 -3.53 -24.61 -1.80
C LEU A 114 -3.87 -24.19 -0.37
N VAL A 115 -5.17 -24.05 -0.06
CA VAL A 115 -5.64 -23.66 1.29
C VAL A 115 -5.33 -24.75 2.30
N THR A 116 -5.52 -26.03 1.95
CA THR A 116 -5.20 -27.18 2.81
C THR A 116 -3.70 -27.24 3.11
N VAL A 117 -2.84 -27.09 2.09
CA VAL A 117 -1.38 -27.02 2.27
C VAL A 117 -0.98 -25.84 3.16
N LEU A 118 -1.61 -24.67 2.97
CA LEU A 118 -1.36 -23.52 3.83
C LEU A 118 -1.76 -23.78 5.27
N ALA A 119 -2.95 -24.35 5.51
CA ALA A 119 -3.44 -24.70 6.83
C ALA A 119 -2.49 -25.66 7.56
N GLN A 120 -2.04 -26.72 6.90
CA GLN A 120 -1.07 -27.69 7.43
C GLN A 120 0.26 -27.01 7.80
N ARG A 121 0.83 -26.20 6.91
CA ARG A 121 2.11 -25.52 7.17
C ARG A 121 2.01 -24.47 8.28
N LEU A 122 0.90 -23.74 8.38
CA LEU A 122 0.66 -22.76 9.44
C LEU A 122 0.49 -23.40 10.82
N ARG A 123 0.04 -24.65 10.89
CA ARG A 123 -0.10 -25.41 12.14
C ARG A 123 1.24 -25.56 12.85
N PHE A 124 2.31 -25.87 12.11
CA PHE A 124 3.65 -26.11 12.66
C PHE A 124 4.47 -24.80 12.80
N LEU A 125 3.91 -23.65 12.41
CA LEU A 125 4.61 -22.37 12.50
C LEU A 125 4.49 -21.80 13.92
N SER A 126 5.62 -21.61 14.59
CA SER A 126 5.72 -20.85 15.83
C SER A 126 5.79 -19.33 15.54
N GLY A 127 5.14 -18.51 16.38
CA GLY A 127 5.18 -17.06 16.29
C GLY A 127 3.97 -16.42 15.62
N LYS A 128 4.12 -15.16 15.15
CA LYS A 128 3.01 -14.36 14.60
C LYS A 128 2.60 -14.84 13.22
N LYS A 129 1.37 -15.35 13.10
CA LYS A 129 0.78 -15.87 11.86
C LYS A 129 0.12 -14.74 11.07
N GLN A 130 0.90 -13.78 10.57
CA GLN A 130 0.49 -12.67 9.73
C GLN A 130 1.43 -12.57 8.53
N TYR A 131 0.94 -12.15 7.37
CA TYR A 131 1.69 -12.14 6.11
C TYR A 131 3.07 -11.48 6.22
N GLY A 132 3.20 -10.37 6.95
CA GLY A 132 4.48 -9.68 7.13
C GLY A 132 5.57 -10.51 7.80
N TYR A 133 5.19 -11.46 8.65
CA TYR A 133 6.10 -12.29 9.44
C TYR A 133 6.35 -13.68 8.84
N LEU A 134 5.64 -14.05 7.77
CA LEU A 134 5.84 -15.33 7.10
C LEU A 134 7.16 -15.36 6.33
N LYS A 135 7.75 -16.55 6.24
CA LYS A 135 8.90 -16.80 5.34
C LYS A 135 8.47 -16.82 3.88
N ALA A 136 9.43 -16.60 2.96
CA ALA A 136 9.17 -16.49 1.52
C ALA A 136 8.29 -17.62 0.93
N PRO A 137 8.50 -18.91 1.22
CA PRO A 137 7.66 -19.97 0.66
C PRO A 137 6.18 -19.89 1.06
N LEU A 138 5.92 -19.48 2.32
CA LEU A 138 4.54 -19.28 2.78
C LEU A 138 3.91 -18.02 2.20
N LYS A 139 4.69 -16.96 1.98
CA LYS A 139 4.21 -15.75 1.29
C LYS A 139 3.80 -16.08 -0.14
N SER A 140 4.64 -16.82 -0.88
CA SER A 140 4.31 -17.28 -2.24
C SER A 140 3.01 -18.08 -2.28
N LEU A 141 2.80 -18.97 -1.33
CA LEU A 141 1.59 -19.78 -1.25
C LEU A 141 0.34 -18.91 -0.97
N VAL A 142 0.45 -17.94 -0.05
CA VAL A 142 -0.64 -16.99 0.22
C VAL A 142 -0.92 -16.12 -1.01
N ASP A 143 0.13 -15.67 -1.71
CA ASP A 143 -0.02 -14.86 -2.91
C ASP A 143 -0.71 -15.64 -4.04
N GLU A 144 -0.39 -16.93 -4.21
CA GLU A 144 -1.05 -17.81 -5.18
C GLU A 144 -2.54 -18.01 -4.84
N ILE A 145 -2.88 -18.20 -3.56
CA ILE A 145 -4.28 -18.29 -3.13
C ILE A 145 -5.03 -16.99 -3.43
N VAL A 146 -4.43 -15.83 -3.17
CA VAL A 146 -5.03 -14.52 -3.44
C VAL A 146 -5.28 -14.34 -4.94
N ASP A 147 -4.35 -14.74 -5.80
CA ASP A 147 -4.50 -14.65 -7.25
C ASP A 147 -5.53 -15.65 -7.79
N GLU A 148 -5.68 -16.81 -7.14
CA GLU A 148 -6.74 -17.76 -7.47
C GLU A 148 -8.13 -17.24 -7.05
N LEU A 149 -8.24 -16.61 -5.86
CA LEU A 149 -9.47 -15.92 -5.43
C LEU A 149 -9.85 -14.77 -6.38
N ALA A 150 -8.87 -14.09 -6.96
CA ALA A 150 -9.09 -13.03 -7.93
C ALA A 150 -9.75 -13.51 -9.24
N ARG A 151 -9.85 -14.83 -9.48
CA ARG A 151 -10.59 -15.42 -10.60
C ARG A 151 -12.10 -15.51 -10.34
N ASP A 152 -12.54 -15.46 -9.07
CA ASP A 152 -13.98 -15.35 -8.76
C ASP A 152 -14.53 -14.06 -9.38
N ILE A 153 -15.68 -14.18 -10.05
CA ILE A 153 -16.27 -13.07 -10.83
C ILE A 153 -16.56 -11.83 -9.97
N ARG A 154 -16.89 -12.00 -8.70
CA ARG A 154 -17.19 -10.91 -7.75
C ARG A 154 -15.90 -10.17 -7.39
N VAL A 155 -14.83 -10.93 -7.11
CA VAL A 155 -13.51 -10.39 -6.77
C VAL A 155 -12.90 -9.72 -8.00
N ALA A 156 -12.95 -10.38 -9.16
CA ALA A 156 -12.42 -9.86 -10.41
C ALA A 156 -13.08 -8.53 -10.80
N LYS A 157 -14.41 -8.43 -10.74
CA LYS A 157 -15.15 -7.19 -11.04
C LYS A 157 -14.80 -6.06 -10.06
N ALA A 158 -14.76 -6.36 -8.76
CA ALA A 158 -14.41 -5.38 -7.73
C ALA A 158 -12.95 -4.90 -7.88
N TYR A 159 -12.04 -5.79 -8.25
CA TYR A 159 -10.64 -5.44 -8.49
C TYR A 159 -10.49 -4.58 -9.76
N ALA A 160 -11.18 -4.92 -10.83
CA ALA A 160 -11.17 -4.12 -12.06
C ALA A 160 -11.69 -2.69 -11.80
N LEU A 161 -12.81 -2.55 -11.09
CA LEU A 161 -13.37 -1.24 -10.73
C LEU A 161 -12.39 -0.40 -9.88
N TRP A 162 -11.78 -0.99 -8.87
CA TRP A 162 -10.78 -0.30 -8.06
C TRP A 162 -9.57 0.14 -8.90
N TYR A 163 -9.14 -0.71 -9.83
CA TYR A 163 -7.99 -0.42 -10.69
C TYR A 163 -8.28 0.70 -11.67
N GLU A 164 -9.47 0.72 -12.27
CA GLU A 164 -9.93 1.81 -13.16
C GLU A 164 -9.91 3.16 -12.45
N GLN A 165 -10.41 3.22 -11.22
CA GLN A 165 -10.37 4.44 -10.40
C GLN A 165 -8.93 4.86 -10.05
N ARG A 166 -8.04 3.90 -9.81
CA ARG A 166 -6.61 4.18 -9.62
C ARG A 166 -5.98 4.76 -10.88
N GLU A 167 -6.28 4.19 -12.05
CA GLU A 167 -5.80 4.70 -13.33
C GLU A 167 -6.34 6.10 -13.60
N GLU A 168 -7.58 6.40 -13.28
CA GLU A 168 -8.16 7.72 -13.42
C GLU A 168 -7.39 8.77 -12.60
N VAL A 169 -7.05 8.45 -11.35
CA VAL A 169 -6.18 9.31 -10.55
C VAL A 169 -4.80 9.49 -11.19
N LEU A 170 -4.19 8.42 -11.68
CA LEU A 170 -2.87 8.49 -12.31
C LEU A 170 -2.89 9.32 -13.59
N ARG A 171 -3.93 9.22 -14.42
CA ARG A 171 -4.10 10.01 -15.66
C ARG A 171 -4.12 11.52 -15.43
N THR A 172 -4.44 11.98 -14.22
CA THR A 172 -4.39 13.42 -13.93
C THR A 172 -2.97 14.01 -14.01
N TYR A 173 -1.93 13.18 -13.94
CA TYR A 173 -0.54 13.62 -13.92
C TYR A 173 0.47 12.73 -14.65
N GLN A 174 0.03 11.59 -15.21
CA GLN A 174 0.86 10.66 -15.99
C GLN A 174 0.17 10.31 -17.30
N GLU A 175 0.90 10.41 -18.40
CA GLU A 175 0.43 9.96 -19.73
C GLU A 175 0.58 8.44 -19.88
N ASP A 176 1.75 7.91 -19.45
CA ASP A 176 2.02 6.48 -19.48
C ASP A 176 1.62 5.82 -18.16
N LEU A 177 0.62 4.95 -18.22
CA LEU A 177 0.18 4.21 -17.05
C LEU A 177 1.07 2.97 -16.82
N PRO A 178 1.40 2.65 -15.55
CA PRO A 178 2.11 1.42 -15.25
C PRO A 178 1.24 0.20 -15.58
N ALA A 179 1.90 -0.92 -15.93
CA ALA A 179 1.21 -2.18 -16.16
C ALA A 179 0.37 -2.60 -14.95
N ARG A 180 -0.80 -3.18 -15.20
CA ARG A 180 -1.66 -3.71 -14.14
C ARG A 180 -0.98 -4.88 -13.43
N LEU A 181 -0.85 -4.78 -12.13
CA LEU A 181 -0.29 -5.84 -11.30
C LEU A 181 -1.40 -6.82 -10.87
N PRO A 182 -1.08 -8.10 -10.60
CA PRO A 182 -2.03 -9.02 -9.99
C PRO A 182 -2.40 -8.57 -8.56
N LEU A 183 -3.54 -9.06 -8.07
CA LEU A 183 -4.09 -8.66 -6.75
C LEU A 183 -3.09 -8.94 -5.62
N SER A 184 -2.37 -10.05 -5.68
CA SER A 184 -1.37 -10.45 -4.70
C SER A 184 -0.20 -9.45 -4.60
N GLN A 185 0.16 -8.75 -5.67
CA GLN A 185 1.27 -7.80 -5.70
C GLN A 185 0.89 -6.40 -5.25
N GLN A 186 -0.39 -6.12 -5.04
CA GLN A 186 -0.85 -4.82 -4.58
C GLN A 186 -0.65 -4.67 -3.07
N LYS A 187 0.11 -3.65 -2.67
CA LYS A 187 0.43 -3.38 -1.26
C LYS A 187 -0.82 -2.99 -0.45
N GLU A 188 -1.78 -2.37 -1.09
CA GLU A 188 -3.04 -1.89 -0.53
C GLU A 188 -3.91 -3.04 -0.01
N PHE A 189 -3.75 -4.26 -0.55
CA PHE A 189 -4.56 -5.42 -0.21
C PHE A 189 -3.89 -6.42 0.75
N LYS A 190 -2.91 -5.96 1.54
CA LYS A 190 -2.30 -6.79 2.59
C LYS A 190 -3.33 -7.38 3.57
N LYS A 191 -4.47 -6.71 3.74
CA LYS A 191 -5.58 -7.20 4.56
C LYS A 191 -6.16 -8.50 4.01
N ILE A 192 -6.32 -8.62 2.69
CA ILE A 192 -6.80 -9.85 2.02
C ILE A 192 -5.86 -11.03 2.33
N LYS A 193 -4.55 -10.83 2.25
CA LYS A 193 -3.55 -11.86 2.57
C LYS A 193 -3.67 -12.35 4.02
N ASN A 194 -3.92 -11.44 4.95
CA ASN A 194 -4.13 -11.82 6.36
C ASN A 194 -5.46 -12.55 6.56
N ILE A 195 -6.50 -12.23 5.80
CA ILE A 195 -7.77 -12.96 5.82
C ILE A 195 -7.57 -14.40 5.36
N VAL A 196 -6.86 -14.61 4.25
CA VAL A 196 -6.52 -15.96 3.75
C VAL A 196 -5.79 -16.75 4.82
N ILE A 197 -4.83 -16.16 5.53
CA ILE A 197 -4.10 -16.81 6.62
C ILE A 197 -5.04 -17.16 7.78
N GLN A 198 -5.91 -16.25 8.19
CA GLN A 198 -6.87 -16.49 9.29
C GLN A 198 -7.85 -17.60 8.96
N GLU A 199 -8.41 -17.62 7.76
CA GLU A 199 -9.34 -18.67 7.34
C GLU A 199 -8.66 -20.02 7.16
N ALA A 200 -7.41 -20.05 6.67
CA ALA A 200 -6.63 -21.29 6.63
C ALA A 200 -6.32 -21.83 8.03
N LEU A 201 -6.03 -20.98 9.01
CA LEU A 201 -5.86 -21.39 10.41
C LEU A 201 -7.14 -21.98 10.99
N ARG A 202 -8.28 -21.31 10.73
CA ARG A 202 -9.59 -21.80 11.16
C ARG A 202 -9.91 -23.18 10.59
N LEU A 203 -9.62 -23.41 9.31
CA LEU A 203 -9.76 -24.74 8.69
C LEU A 203 -8.86 -25.77 9.37
N GLY A 204 -7.62 -25.43 9.69
CA GLY A 204 -6.67 -26.31 10.36
C GLY A 204 -7.11 -26.70 11.79
N GLU A 205 -7.74 -25.77 12.52
CA GLU A 205 -8.30 -26.04 13.86
C GLU A 205 -9.53 -26.96 13.79
N LEU A 206 -10.41 -26.75 12.83
CA LEU A 206 -11.60 -27.58 12.62
C LEU A 206 -11.24 -29.00 12.17
N SER A 207 -10.19 -29.18 11.39
CA SER A 207 -9.71 -30.50 10.96
C SER A 207 -9.15 -31.36 12.11
N GLN A 208 -8.74 -30.73 13.22
CA GLN A 208 -8.30 -31.47 14.42
C GLN A 208 -9.44 -32.17 15.17
N VAL A 209 -10.66 -31.70 15.04
CA VAL A 209 -11.83 -32.29 15.72
C VAL A 209 -12.22 -33.64 15.09
N PHE A 210 -11.74 -33.91 13.88
CA PHE A 210 -12.12 -35.11 13.11
C PHE A 210 -11.02 -36.16 12.89
N LEU A 211 -9.79 -35.96 13.41
CA LEU A 211 -8.74 -36.95 13.33
C LEU A 211 -8.57 -37.62 14.68
N PRO A 212 -8.75 -38.95 14.80
CA PRO A 212 -8.28 -39.69 15.97
C PRO A 212 -6.74 -39.62 16.02
N ASP A 213 -6.20 -39.56 17.24
CA ASP A 213 -4.77 -39.58 17.51
C ASP A 213 -4.10 -40.76 16.79
N GLU A 214 -3.46 -40.53 15.66
CA GLU A 214 -2.48 -41.44 15.08
C GLU A 214 -1.12 -40.76 15.08
N ASP A 215 -0.25 -41.36 15.82
CA ASP A 215 1.19 -41.26 15.97
C ASP A 215 1.93 -40.17 15.16
N THR A 216 2.54 -39.32 15.92
CA THR A 216 3.58 -38.34 15.51
C THR A 216 4.67 -39.00 14.67
N VAL A 217 4.58 -38.88 13.36
CA VAL A 217 5.74 -39.04 12.48
C VAL A 217 6.50 -37.75 12.48
N ALA A 218 7.75 -37.80 12.94
CA ALA A 218 8.66 -36.67 12.96
C ALA A 218 8.90 -36.11 11.53
N PRO A 219 9.07 -34.79 11.36
CA PRO A 219 9.16 -34.14 10.03
C PRO A 219 10.58 -34.22 9.47
N GLU A 220 11.24 -35.36 9.41
CA GLU A 220 12.60 -35.48 8.86
C GLU A 220 12.67 -35.94 7.40
N ASP A 221 11.55 -36.31 6.76
CA ASP A 221 11.57 -36.87 5.39
C ASP A 221 10.74 -36.07 4.36
N LEU A 222 10.77 -34.75 4.41
CA LEU A 222 10.29 -33.96 3.28
C LEU A 222 11.47 -33.54 2.40
N PRO A 223 11.53 -33.97 1.12
CA PRO A 223 12.63 -33.58 0.24
C PRO A 223 12.71 -32.05 0.12
N GLU A 224 13.86 -31.51 0.49
CA GLU A 224 14.28 -30.16 0.14
C GLU A 224 14.27 -30.04 -1.39
N LEU A 225 13.24 -29.38 -1.93
CA LEU A 225 13.30 -28.85 -3.27
C LEU A 225 14.27 -27.67 -3.25
N LEU A 226 15.53 -28.00 -3.49
CA LEU A 226 16.61 -27.09 -3.81
C LEU A 226 16.19 -26.19 -4.97
N CYS A 227 15.90 -24.94 -4.68
CA CYS A 227 16.03 -23.85 -5.62
C CYS A 227 17.17 -22.96 -5.14
N GLU A 228 18.40 -23.39 -5.47
CA GLU A 228 19.53 -22.49 -5.50
C GLU A 228 19.29 -21.45 -6.61
N ARG A 229 19.13 -20.23 -6.23
CA ARG A 229 19.45 -19.08 -7.08
C ARG A 229 20.19 -18.05 -6.28
N ASN A 230 21.47 -17.98 -6.66
CA ASN A 230 22.44 -16.93 -6.35
C ASN A 230 21.85 -15.52 -6.52
N GLY A 231 22.23 -14.64 -5.62
CA GLY A 231 22.42 -13.26 -6.01
C GLY A 231 21.88 -12.23 -5.07
N GLN A 232 22.77 -11.68 -4.29
CA GLN A 232 22.80 -10.30 -3.77
C GLN A 232 21.55 -9.80 -3.00
N ALA A 233 21.68 -9.87 -1.69
CA ALA A 233 20.90 -9.13 -0.72
C ALA A 233 21.11 -7.62 -0.95
N THR A 234 20.14 -6.96 -1.56
CA THR A 234 19.92 -5.54 -1.33
C THR A 234 19.12 -5.39 -0.06
N GLU A 235 19.75 -4.83 0.96
CA GLU A 235 19.10 -4.48 2.22
C GLU A 235 17.84 -3.64 1.93
N ALA A 236 16.69 -4.17 2.36
CA ALA A 236 15.47 -3.40 2.42
C ALA A 236 15.65 -2.28 3.45
N PRO A 237 15.23 -1.03 3.14
CA PRO A 237 15.29 0.04 4.12
C PRO A 237 14.48 -0.37 5.36
N PRO A 238 14.96 -0.02 6.58
CA PRO A 238 14.28 -0.40 7.81
C PRO A 238 12.85 0.13 7.80
N ALA A 239 11.89 -0.73 8.13
CA ALA A 239 10.51 -0.34 8.33
C ALA A 239 10.50 0.88 9.25
N ALA A 240 9.90 1.99 8.81
CA ALA A 240 9.82 3.23 9.57
C ALA A 240 9.23 2.93 10.95
N ALA A 241 10.10 2.77 11.92
CA ALA A 241 9.68 2.60 13.30
C ALA A 241 9.03 3.92 13.74
N TRP A 242 7.86 3.84 14.35
CA TRP A 242 7.18 5.00 14.90
C TRP A 242 8.15 5.71 15.85
N SER A 243 8.61 6.90 15.48
CA SER A 243 9.51 7.67 16.33
C SER A 243 8.84 7.96 17.68
N LYS A 244 9.62 8.17 18.74
CA LYS A 244 9.07 8.53 20.04
C LYS A 244 8.22 9.80 19.95
N ARG A 245 8.66 10.79 19.17
CA ARG A 245 7.96 12.07 18.96
C ARG A 245 6.65 11.89 18.18
N TYR A 246 6.62 11.00 17.19
CA TYR A 246 5.38 10.69 16.46
C TYR A 246 4.34 10.04 17.39
N LYS A 247 4.76 9.15 18.29
CA LYS A 247 3.89 8.54 19.30
C LYS A 247 3.35 9.60 20.27
N GLU A 248 4.21 10.49 20.75
CA GLU A 248 3.86 11.59 21.62
C GLU A 248 2.89 12.58 20.94
N ALA A 249 3.10 12.92 19.68
CA ALA A 249 2.18 13.71 18.87
C ALA A 249 0.79 13.10 18.83
N ARG A 250 0.68 11.78 18.65
CA ARG A 250 -0.60 11.06 18.70
C ARG A 250 -1.24 11.07 20.08
N GLN A 251 -0.45 10.98 21.14
CA GLN A 251 -0.96 11.06 22.53
C GLN A 251 -1.61 12.42 22.79
N PHE A 252 -0.99 13.51 22.37
CA PHE A 252 -1.59 14.86 22.44
C PHE A 252 -2.81 15.02 21.52
N LEU A 253 -2.82 14.39 20.36
CA LEU A 253 -3.95 14.47 19.42
C LEU A 253 -5.22 13.82 20.00
N TYR A 254 -5.06 12.67 20.65
CA TYR A 254 -6.19 11.86 21.15
C TYR A 254 -6.42 11.95 22.66
N GLY A 255 -5.54 12.58 23.40
CA GLY A 255 -5.66 12.69 24.85
C GLY A 255 -5.49 11.34 25.56
N SER A 256 -4.43 10.57 25.21
CA SER A 256 -4.16 9.25 25.77
C SER A 256 -2.88 9.21 26.60
N ASP A 257 -2.73 8.19 27.46
CA ASP A 257 -1.54 7.90 28.27
C ASP A 257 -1.11 9.06 29.20
N GLY A 258 -2.06 9.75 29.83
CA GLY A 258 -1.78 10.83 30.79
C GLY A 258 -1.47 12.19 30.15
N HIS A 259 -1.54 12.30 28.83
CA HIS A 259 -1.44 13.57 28.12
C HIS A 259 -2.82 14.19 27.88
N PRO A 260 -3.09 15.45 28.28
CA PRO A 260 -4.31 16.14 27.92
C PRO A 260 -4.37 16.35 26.39
N GLN A 261 -5.56 16.29 25.83
CA GLN A 261 -5.73 16.57 24.40
C GLN A 261 -5.30 18.00 24.06
N ASP A 262 -4.30 18.13 23.19
CA ASP A 262 -3.74 19.42 22.76
C ASP A 262 -3.38 19.35 21.27
N GLN A 263 -4.30 19.79 20.43
CA GLN A 263 -4.12 19.79 18.98
C GLN A 263 -2.96 20.67 18.51
N GLY A 264 -2.68 21.78 19.23
CA GLY A 264 -1.59 22.68 18.90
C GLY A 264 -0.22 22.03 19.09
N LYS A 265 -0.02 21.33 20.21
CA LYS A 265 1.21 20.57 20.48
C LYS A 265 1.35 19.37 19.55
N ALA A 266 0.26 18.64 19.28
CA ALA A 266 0.24 17.54 18.33
C ALA A 266 0.70 18.00 16.95
N LEU A 267 0.15 19.11 16.44
CA LEU A 267 0.49 19.69 15.14
C LEU A 267 1.96 20.13 15.07
N ALA A 268 2.48 20.76 16.11
CA ALA A 268 3.89 21.18 16.20
C ALA A 268 4.84 19.96 16.14
N LEU A 269 4.52 18.89 16.87
CA LEU A 269 5.30 17.66 16.86
C LEU A 269 5.22 16.93 15.51
N PHE A 270 4.05 16.84 14.88
CA PHE A 270 3.91 16.26 13.54
C PHE A 270 4.71 17.07 12.50
N ARG A 271 4.69 18.40 12.56
CA ARG A 271 5.50 19.25 11.67
C ARG A 271 7.00 18.98 11.84
N THR A 272 7.46 18.86 13.06
CA THR A 272 8.88 18.56 13.35
C THR A 272 9.28 17.20 12.79
N GLU A 273 8.45 16.18 12.97
CA GLU A 273 8.67 14.84 12.44
C GLU A 273 8.59 14.79 10.91
N ALA A 274 7.65 15.51 10.30
CA ALA A 274 7.54 15.62 8.86
C ALA A 274 8.77 16.27 8.22
N LEU A 275 9.31 17.33 8.85
CA LEU A 275 10.57 17.96 8.44
C LEU A 275 11.78 17.04 8.61
N ALA A 276 11.74 16.11 9.57
CA ALA A 276 12.75 15.07 9.76
C ALA A 276 12.62 13.88 8.78
N GLY A 277 11.67 13.94 7.84
CA GLY A 277 11.48 12.90 6.82
C GLY A 277 10.60 11.73 7.26
N ASN A 278 9.80 11.91 8.31
CA ASN A 278 8.86 10.88 8.76
C ASN A 278 7.58 10.93 7.89
N ASP A 279 7.44 9.96 6.99
CA ASP A 279 6.30 9.88 6.05
C ASP A 279 4.95 9.81 6.77
N LEU A 280 4.88 9.14 7.93
CA LEU A 280 3.65 9.03 8.71
C LEU A 280 3.21 10.39 9.28
N ALA A 281 4.16 11.24 9.66
CA ALA A 281 3.88 12.58 10.15
C ALA A 281 3.43 13.52 9.03
N MET A 282 3.94 13.33 7.81
CA MET A 282 3.47 14.05 6.62
C MET A 282 2.00 13.77 6.28
N TYR A 283 1.53 12.54 6.58
CA TYR A 283 0.11 12.18 6.38
C TYR A 283 -0.81 12.66 7.50
N ALA A 284 -0.24 12.99 8.67
CA ALA A 284 -1.00 13.45 9.83
C ALA A 284 -1.24 14.95 9.85
N LEU A 285 -0.55 15.71 8.99
CA LEU A 285 -0.69 17.16 8.78
C LEU A 285 -1.70 17.49 7.69
#